data_5d751506eefdd28b9a2a64f72acf328f
#
_entry.id   5d751506eefdd28b9a2a64f72acf328f
#
_cell.length_a   1.000
_cell.length_b   1.000
_cell.length_c   1.000
_cell.angle_alpha   90.00
_cell.angle_beta   90.00
_cell.angle_gamma   90.00
#
_symmetry.space_group_name_H-M   'P 1'
#
loop_
_entity.id
_entity.type
_entity.pdbx_description
1 polymer ?
#
loop_
_entity_poly.entity_id
_entity_poly.type
_entity_poly.pdbx_seq_one_letter_code
_entity_poly.pdbx_strand_id
1 'polypeptide(L)'
;MKKKAILAMLLAMALLLSGCALIKKDAAVDAKRVILSYNGTDVTKAEVQAQVEYQLQQTAYMYYLYYGQSYDTTDPSNIAAAQEQAVEAFKEDLVLKSKIKEMGIEEKLTEEDLAAIQETAQSNFDSALETAETLVDQTLEGDAKKEAAAQYLTDHDVKLEDYVEQAKNNKLSQMLKDEIIKDVTVSDEEVQAEYDKKVESDKTTYGENAASYAAAANNGTVYYAPAGVRRVKQILIKFKEEDQTAITDAKSKVTTANSKITAAQQILDEEEVAEEDKTKAQADLEAAQAELDAANKEVDELTDKAYANIDEAADDVLKQLAEGADWDTLMAEKTEDPGMQSGRDTAVTGYAVAEGMTSFDSAFVTAAMGLKAIGDVSEKTRGSSNGYYIIKYFADQPEGPIALDSVKETLHSSLLSTKQNDTYNTTVDEWVEAANIKVDMGALKD
;
A
#
# COMPACT_ATOMS: atom_id res chain seq x y z
N MET A 1 -9.02 3.14 -14.51
CA MET A 1 -9.74 4.39 -14.18
C MET A 1 -9.09 5.23 -13.06
N LYS A 2 -8.12 4.69 -12.28
CA LYS A 2 -7.52 5.40 -11.12
C LYS A 2 -6.40 6.40 -11.46
N LYS A 3 -5.78 6.33 -12.66
CA LYS A 3 -4.68 7.23 -13.07
C LYS A 3 -5.16 8.52 -13.76
N LYS A 4 -6.41 8.59 -14.20
CA LYS A 4 -6.97 9.76 -14.92
C LYS A 4 -7.34 10.95 -14.02
N ALA A 5 -7.45 10.74 -12.69
CA ALA A 5 -7.86 11.76 -11.74
C ALA A 5 -6.73 12.72 -11.30
N ILE A 6 -5.47 12.29 -11.40
CA ILE A 6 -4.34 13.04 -10.83
C ILE A 6 -3.91 14.23 -11.70
N LEU A 7 -3.89 14.07 -13.02
CA LEU A 7 -3.50 15.17 -13.92
C LEU A 7 -4.64 16.15 -14.21
N ALA A 8 -5.90 15.70 -14.18
CA ALA A 8 -7.06 16.59 -14.26
C ALA A 8 -7.13 17.56 -13.07
N MET A 9 -6.53 17.21 -11.93
CA MET A 9 -6.45 18.11 -10.76
C MET A 9 -5.39 19.21 -10.91
N LEU A 10 -4.29 18.96 -11.61
CA LEU A 10 -3.23 19.98 -11.84
C LEU A 10 -3.66 21.06 -12.83
N LEU A 11 -4.65 20.83 -13.65
CA LEU A 11 -5.09 21.70 -14.74
C LEU A 11 -6.39 22.50 -14.47
N ALA A 12 -7.07 22.24 -13.36
CA ALA A 12 -8.29 22.97 -12.98
C ALA A 12 -8.01 24.35 -12.33
N MET A 13 -6.75 24.76 -12.19
CA MET A 13 -6.34 25.96 -11.42
C MET A 13 -6.55 27.30 -12.13
N ALA A 14 -7.09 27.37 -13.33
CA ALA A 14 -7.09 28.64 -14.11
C ALA A 14 -8.37 29.47 -14.07
N LEU A 15 -9.48 29.01 -13.48
CA LEU A 15 -10.75 29.73 -13.60
C LEU A 15 -11.59 29.68 -12.32
N LEU A 16 -11.42 30.58 -11.37
CA LEU A 16 -12.50 31.07 -10.50
C LEU A 16 -12.01 32.29 -9.68
N LEU A 17 -12.05 33.48 -10.27
CA LEU A 17 -12.03 34.75 -9.53
C LEU A 17 -13.18 35.63 -10.02
N SER A 18 -14.29 35.63 -9.30
CA SER A 18 -15.24 36.75 -9.38
C SER A 18 -16.17 36.75 -8.16
N GLY A 19 -16.08 37.86 -7.38
CA GLY A 19 -17.14 38.22 -6.48
C GLY A 19 -16.80 39.16 -5.32
N CYS A 20 -16.91 40.47 -5.53
CA CYS A 20 -17.27 41.55 -4.62
C CYS A 20 -16.34 41.96 -3.46
N ALA A 21 -15.63 43.09 -3.64
CA ALA A 21 -15.32 44.00 -2.54
C ALA A 21 -15.09 45.43 -3.02
N LEU A 22 -15.42 46.39 -2.20
CA LEU A 22 -15.46 47.83 -2.47
C LEU A 22 -14.11 48.57 -2.54
N ILE A 23 -12.99 47.85 -2.50
CA ILE A 23 -11.66 48.27 -2.94
C ILE A 23 -11.21 47.14 -3.87
N LYS A 24 -11.14 47.42 -5.19
CA LYS A 24 -10.54 46.46 -6.13
C LYS A 24 -9.05 46.39 -5.80
N LYS A 25 -8.66 45.41 -4.96
CA LYS A 25 -7.27 44.98 -4.93
C LYS A 25 -6.96 44.48 -6.35
N ASP A 26 -5.87 44.96 -6.93
CA ASP A 26 -5.37 44.35 -8.16
C ASP A 26 -4.90 42.96 -7.85
N ALA A 27 -5.65 41.97 -8.32
CA ALA A 27 -5.40 40.56 -8.01
C ALA A 27 -3.97 40.10 -8.40
N ALA A 28 -3.42 40.70 -9.47
CA ALA A 28 -2.06 40.41 -9.92
C ALA A 28 -1.01 41.00 -8.97
N VAL A 29 -1.30 42.16 -8.33
CA VAL A 29 -0.43 42.75 -7.31
C VAL A 29 -0.54 42.02 -5.99
N ASP A 30 -1.74 41.63 -5.57
CA ASP A 30 -1.96 40.89 -4.33
C ASP A 30 -1.31 39.47 -4.39
N ALA A 31 -1.38 38.80 -5.53
CA ALA A 31 -0.74 37.49 -5.75
C ALA A 31 0.78 37.53 -5.56
N LYS A 32 1.43 38.64 -5.87
CA LYS A 32 2.89 38.85 -5.73
C LYS A 32 3.32 39.33 -4.34
N ARG A 33 2.38 39.48 -3.42
CA ARG A 33 2.70 39.88 -2.06
C ARG A 33 3.55 38.83 -1.37
N VAL A 34 4.67 39.22 -0.78
CA VAL A 34 5.56 38.30 -0.05
C VAL A 34 4.91 37.92 1.27
N ILE A 35 4.77 36.63 1.51
CA ILE A 35 4.22 36.06 2.75
C ILE A 35 5.33 35.74 3.74
N LEU A 36 6.44 35.17 3.26
CA LEU A 36 7.63 34.88 4.06
C LEU A 36 8.88 35.03 3.19
N SER A 37 10.00 35.30 3.85
CA SER A 37 11.29 35.50 3.17
C SER A 37 12.43 35.01 4.06
N TYR A 38 13.43 34.38 3.46
CA TYR A 38 14.63 33.91 4.17
C TYR A 38 15.86 33.96 3.25
N ASN A 39 16.94 34.58 3.74
CA ASN A 39 18.22 34.67 3.02
C ASN A 39 18.12 35.18 1.57
N GLY A 40 17.16 36.09 1.32
CA GLY A 40 16.96 36.73 0.00
C GLY A 40 16.06 35.92 -0.95
N THR A 41 15.47 34.85 -0.49
CA THR A 41 14.44 34.10 -1.21
C THR A 41 13.07 34.44 -0.63
N ASP A 42 12.17 34.89 -1.48
CA ASP A 42 10.82 35.30 -1.14
C ASP A 42 9.83 34.20 -1.54
N VAL A 43 8.80 34.00 -0.72
CA VAL A 43 7.62 33.17 -1.05
C VAL A 43 6.41 34.09 -1.13
N THR A 44 5.72 34.05 -2.25
CA THR A 44 4.58 34.90 -2.55
C THR A 44 3.26 34.31 -2.07
N LYS A 45 2.23 35.15 -1.99
CA LYS A 45 0.87 34.72 -1.68
C LYS A 45 0.34 33.70 -2.69
N ALA A 46 0.63 33.88 -3.98
CA ALA A 46 0.22 32.92 -5.01
C ALA A 46 0.82 31.53 -4.79
N GLU A 47 2.10 31.44 -4.42
CA GLU A 47 2.77 30.17 -4.15
C GLU A 47 2.15 29.47 -2.94
N VAL A 48 1.91 30.21 -1.84
CA VAL A 48 1.27 29.63 -0.66
C VAL A 48 -0.16 29.17 -0.97
N GLN A 49 -0.95 29.99 -1.72
CA GLN A 49 -2.31 29.63 -2.10
C GLN A 49 -2.35 28.37 -2.98
N ALA A 50 -1.45 28.27 -3.95
CA ALA A 50 -1.34 27.08 -4.79
C ALA A 50 -1.05 25.80 -3.96
N GLN A 51 -0.15 25.92 -2.99
CA GLN A 51 0.15 24.80 -2.07
C GLN A 51 -1.04 24.43 -1.18
N VAL A 52 -1.79 25.44 -0.68
CA VAL A 52 -3.02 25.22 0.11
C VAL A 52 -4.08 24.48 -0.71
N GLU A 53 -4.33 24.93 -1.94
CA GLU A 53 -5.29 24.28 -2.84
C GLU A 53 -4.89 22.84 -3.13
N TYR A 54 -3.61 22.59 -3.40
CA TYR A 54 -3.08 21.25 -3.61
C TYR A 54 -3.29 20.35 -2.39
N GLN A 55 -2.97 20.81 -1.19
CA GLN A 55 -3.15 20.05 0.06
C GLN A 55 -4.61 19.72 0.35
N LEU A 56 -5.51 20.69 0.16
CA LEU A 56 -6.95 20.49 0.33
C LEU A 56 -7.49 19.45 -0.63
N GLN A 57 -7.07 19.47 -1.90
CA GLN A 57 -7.48 18.48 -2.90
C GLN A 57 -6.94 17.09 -2.59
N GLN A 58 -5.68 16.97 -2.17
CA GLN A 58 -5.09 15.70 -1.75
C GLN A 58 -5.81 15.13 -0.53
N THR A 59 -6.08 15.98 0.47
CA THR A 59 -6.84 15.58 1.67
C THR A 59 -8.24 15.09 1.29
N ALA A 60 -8.94 15.82 0.42
CA ALA A 60 -10.28 15.43 -0.03
C ALA A 60 -10.26 14.09 -0.77
N TYR A 61 -9.27 13.86 -1.63
CA TYR A 61 -9.11 12.60 -2.34
C TYR A 61 -8.82 11.43 -1.40
N MET A 62 -7.89 11.59 -0.45
CA MET A 62 -7.58 10.55 0.55
C MET A 62 -8.75 10.27 1.47
N TYR A 63 -9.47 11.31 1.90
CA TYR A 63 -10.65 11.17 2.73
C TYR A 63 -11.75 10.37 2.03
N TYR A 64 -11.97 10.63 0.74
CA TYR A 64 -12.90 9.85 -0.07
C TYR A 64 -12.48 8.38 -0.22
N LEU A 65 -11.18 8.12 -0.43
CA LEU A 65 -10.67 6.75 -0.58
C LEU A 65 -10.81 5.91 0.70
N TYR A 66 -10.55 6.51 1.89
CA TYR A 66 -10.55 5.77 3.15
C TYR A 66 -11.93 5.69 3.81
N TYR A 67 -12.73 6.75 3.68
CA TYR A 67 -14.00 6.85 4.40
C TYR A 67 -15.23 6.83 3.48
N GLY A 68 -15.07 6.91 2.16
CA GLY A 68 -16.17 7.00 1.21
C GLY A 68 -17.00 8.28 1.32
N GLN A 69 -16.47 9.32 2.00
CA GLN A 69 -17.15 10.58 2.29
C GLN A 69 -16.46 11.77 1.61
N SER A 70 -17.19 12.84 1.36
CA SER A 70 -16.64 14.09 0.86
C SER A 70 -15.97 14.90 1.99
N TYR A 71 -14.82 15.50 1.69
CA TYR A 71 -14.14 16.45 2.56
C TYR A 71 -14.47 17.88 2.09
N ASP A 72 -14.87 18.75 3.02
CA ASP A 72 -15.22 20.14 2.68
C ASP A 72 -13.96 21.00 2.55
N THR A 73 -13.53 21.21 1.32
CA THR A 73 -12.36 22.05 0.98
C THR A 73 -12.65 23.56 1.10
N THR A 74 -13.90 23.95 1.38
CA THR A 74 -14.32 25.34 1.53
C THR A 74 -14.53 25.74 2.98
N ASP A 75 -14.48 24.82 3.92
CA ASP A 75 -14.58 25.08 5.35
C ASP A 75 -13.40 25.96 5.81
N PRO A 76 -13.67 27.13 6.47
CA PRO A 76 -12.62 28.03 6.91
C PRO A 76 -11.59 27.40 7.86
N SER A 77 -11.97 26.41 8.67
CA SER A 77 -11.05 25.71 9.57
C SER A 77 -10.09 24.80 8.80
N ASN A 78 -10.58 24.11 7.76
CA ASN A 78 -9.77 23.28 6.88
C ASN A 78 -8.79 24.13 6.07
N ILE A 79 -9.26 25.28 5.54
CA ILE A 79 -8.40 26.24 4.84
C ILE A 79 -7.30 26.79 5.78
N ALA A 80 -7.66 27.16 7.02
CA ALA A 80 -6.69 27.68 7.98
C ALA A 80 -5.63 26.63 8.34
N ALA A 81 -6.01 25.39 8.55
CA ALA A 81 -5.09 24.29 8.81
C ALA A 81 -4.14 24.05 7.60
N ALA A 82 -4.67 24.05 6.39
CA ALA A 82 -3.86 23.91 5.18
C ALA A 82 -2.91 25.10 4.97
N GLN A 83 -3.33 26.33 5.34
CA GLN A 83 -2.46 27.52 5.29
C GLN A 83 -1.28 27.39 6.28
N GLU A 84 -1.53 26.94 7.51
CA GLU A 84 -0.47 26.70 8.50
C GLU A 84 0.52 25.64 8.00
N GLN A 85 0.03 24.52 7.50
CA GLN A 85 0.88 23.46 6.95
C GLN A 85 1.70 23.93 5.74
N ALA A 86 1.09 24.67 4.82
CA ALA A 86 1.79 25.23 3.65
C ALA A 86 2.91 26.18 4.08
N VAL A 87 2.65 27.05 5.06
CA VAL A 87 3.66 27.99 5.58
C VAL A 87 4.81 27.25 6.25
N GLU A 88 4.55 26.23 7.07
CA GLU A 88 5.62 25.44 7.69
C GLU A 88 6.45 24.70 6.63
N ALA A 89 5.82 24.11 5.61
CA ALA A 89 6.52 23.48 4.49
C ALA A 89 7.43 24.48 3.74
N PHE A 90 6.97 25.70 3.50
CA PHE A 90 7.81 26.74 2.87
C PHE A 90 8.95 27.23 3.78
N LYS A 91 8.74 27.30 5.10
CA LYS A 91 9.83 27.61 6.03
C LYS A 91 10.93 26.56 5.96
N GLU A 92 10.54 25.29 5.98
CA GLU A 92 11.45 24.16 5.86
C GLU A 92 12.21 24.21 4.53
N ASP A 93 11.52 24.37 3.40
CA ASP A 93 12.11 24.45 2.06
C ASP A 93 13.15 25.57 1.96
N LEU A 94 12.81 26.77 2.46
CA LEU A 94 13.71 27.93 2.45
C LEU A 94 14.98 27.67 3.29
N VAL A 95 14.82 27.04 4.46
CA VAL A 95 15.95 26.70 5.32
C VAL A 95 16.82 25.63 4.69
N LEU A 96 16.22 24.56 4.13
CA LEU A 96 16.95 23.50 3.44
C LEU A 96 17.73 24.04 2.23
N LYS A 97 17.12 24.86 1.39
CA LYS A 97 17.79 25.53 0.26
C LYS A 97 18.97 26.39 0.72
N SER A 98 18.78 27.12 1.82
CA SER A 98 19.87 27.90 2.42
C SER A 98 21.00 27.02 2.92
N LYS A 99 20.69 25.89 3.58
CA LYS A 99 21.68 24.93 4.10
C LYS A 99 22.42 24.19 2.97
N ILE A 100 21.74 23.82 1.90
CA ILE A 100 22.35 23.26 0.68
C ILE A 100 23.44 24.20 0.16
N LYS A 101 23.14 25.50 0.07
CA LYS A 101 24.10 26.52 -0.36
C LYS A 101 25.22 26.74 0.64
N GLU A 102 24.89 26.89 1.94
CA GLU A 102 25.85 27.13 3.02
C GLU A 102 26.88 25.99 3.14
N MET A 103 26.43 24.75 2.98
CA MET A 103 27.26 23.54 3.10
C MET A 103 27.92 23.12 1.78
N GLY A 104 27.73 23.89 0.70
CA GLY A 104 28.30 23.60 -0.62
C GLY A 104 27.88 22.24 -1.17
N ILE A 105 26.61 21.85 -0.96
CA ILE A 105 26.13 20.54 -1.42
C ILE A 105 26.04 20.50 -2.94
N GLU A 106 25.68 21.61 -3.60
CA GLU A 106 25.58 21.67 -5.04
C GLU A 106 26.93 21.47 -5.74
N GLU A 107 28.01 21.97 -5.16
CA GLU A 107 29.36 21.79 -5.68
C GLU A 107 29.88 20.35 -5.60
N LYS A 108 29.19 19.49 -4.84
CA LYS A 108 29.50 18.06 -4.70
C LYS A 108 28.83 17.19 -5.76
N LEU A 109 27.94 17.76 -6.63
CA LEU A 109 27.32 17.00 -7.71
C LEU A 109 28.37 16.48 -8.69
N THR A 110 28.32 15.20 -8.97
CA THR A 110 29.18 14.53 -9.95
C THR A 110 28.55 14.59 -11.35
N GLU A 111 29.34 14.23 -12.38
CA GLU A 111 28.81 14.06 -13.74
C GLU A 111 27.76 12.94 -13.81
N GLU A 112 27.91 11.88 -13.00
CA GLU A 112 26.94 10.80 -12.89
C GLU A 112 25.62 11.29 -12.25
N ASP A 113 25.69 12.12 -11.21
CA ASP A 113 24.50 12.75 -10.60
C ASP A 113 23.77 13.64 -11.60
N LEU A 114 24.50 14.44 -12.38
CA LEU A 114 23.90 15.30 -13.40
C LEU A 114 23.22 14.48 -14.51
N ALA A 115 23.82 13.36 -14.93
CA ALA A 115 23.22 12.44 -15.89
C ALA A 115 21.94 11.80 -15.33
N ALA A 116 21.96 11.33 -14.09
CA ALA A 116 20.80 10.73 -13.42
C ALA A 116 19.65 11.74 -13.23
N ILE A 117 19.97 13.01 -12.95
CA ILE A 117 18.99 14.11 -12.89
C ILE A 117 18.29 14.27 -14.24
N GLN A 118 19.05 14.30 -15.36
CA GLN A 118 18.48 14.43 -16.69
C GLN A 118 17.61 13.23 -17.07
N GLU A 119 18.06 12.01 -16.79
CA GLU A 119 17.31 10.79 -17.06
C GLU A 119 15.99 10.75 -16.26
N THR A 120 16.03 11.07 -14.97
CA THR A 120 14.84 11.16 -14.11
C THR A 120 13.87 12.23 -14.62
N ALA A 121 14.36 13.41 -14.97
CA ALA A 121 13.55 14.48 -15.50
C ALA A 121 12.87 14.11 -16.82
N GLN A 122 13.62 13.49 -17.74
CA GLN A 122 13.08 13.00 -19.02
C GLN A 122 12.00 11.95 -18.82
N SER A 123 12.25 10.96 -17.97
CA SER A 123 11.28 9.91 -17.66
C SER A 123 9.96 10.47 -17.07
N ASN A 124 10.07 11.46 -16.17
CA ASN A 124 8.91 12.09 -15.59
C ASN A 124 8.14 12.94 -16.61
N PHE A 125 8.85 13.66 -17.48
CA PHE A 125 8.25 14.45 -18.57
C PHE A 125 7.58 13.54 -19.60
N ASP A 126 8.19 12.41 -19.96
CA ASP A 126 7.58 11.40 -20.86
C ASP A 126 6.29 10.84 -20.25
N SER A 127 6.27 10.57 -18.95
CA SER A 127 5.05 10.17 -18.24
C SER A 127 3.96 11.25 -18.26
N ALA A 128 4.35 12.53 -18.20
CA ALA A 128 3.41 13.64 -18.37
C ALA A 128 2.86 13.70 -19.80
N LEU A 129 3.69 13.46 -20.80
CA LEU A 129 3.25 13.33 -22.20
C LEU A 129 2.26 12.19 -22.40
N GLU A 130 2.56 10.99 -21.88
CA GLU A 130 1.64 9.85 -21.92
C GLU A 130 0.28 10.16 -21.24
N THR A 131 0.32 10.89 -20.15
CA THR A 131 -0.91 11.33 -19.48
C THR A 131 -1.65 12.36 -20.33
N ALA A 132 -0.96 13.33 -20.93
CA ALA A 132 -1.56 14.30 -21.83
C ALA A 132 -2.22 13.64 -23.06
N GLU A 133 -1.65 12.54 -23.58
CA GLU A 133 -2.28 11.73 -24.66
C GLU A 133 -3.67 11.21 -24.28
N THR A 134 -3.96 11.04 -22.97
CA THR A 134 -5.29 10.63 -22.51
C THR A 134 -6.29 11.78 -22.44
N LEU A 135 -5.82 13.02 -22.49
CA LEU A 135 -6.62 14.26 -22.32
C LEU A 135 -6.94 14.95 -23.64
N VAL A 136 -6.17 14.66 -24.70
CA VAL A 136 -6.41 15.19 -26.05
C VAL A 136 -7.47 14.39 -26.82
N ASP A 137 -7.81 14.79 -28.04
CA ASP A 137 -8.78 14.13 -28.89
C ASP A 137 -8.43 12.65 -29.09
N GLN A 138 -9.28 11.76 -28.61
CA GLN A 138 -9.08 10.31 -28.63
C GLN A 138 -9.30 9.70 -30.03
N THR A 139 -9.69 10.49 -31.02
CA THR A 139 -9.75 10.05 -32.43
C THR A 139 -8.39 10.14 -33.13
N LEU A 140 -7.43 10.84 -32.52
CA LEU A 140 -6.05 10.93 -33.01
C LEU A 140 -5.26 9.66 -32.65
N GLU A 141 -4.38 9.24 -33.58
CA GLU A 141 -3.52 8.07 -33.39
C GLU A 141 -2.07 8.40 -33.76
N GLY A 142 -1.12 7.60 -33.26
CA GLY A 142 0.30 7.70 -33.59
C GLY A 142 0.90 9.08 -33.33
N ASP A 143 1.69 9.60 -34.28
CA ASP A 143 2.42 10.87 -34.11
C ASP A 143 1.51 12.07 -33.94
N ALA A 144 0.34 12.10 -34.59
CA ALA A 144 -0.61 13.19 -34.44
C ALA A 144 -1.15 13.33 -33.01
N LYS A 145 -1.33 12.22 -32.31
CA LYS A 145 -1.73 12.22 -30.90
C LYS A 145 -0.63 12.73 -29.98
N LYS A 146 0.63 12.33 -30.25
CA LYS A 146 1.79 12.80 -29.50
C LYS A 146 2.03 14.30 -29.68
N GLU A 147 1.88 14.80 -30.92
CA GLU A 147 1.98 16.24 -31.18
C GLU A 147 0.90 17.03 -30.45
N ALA A 148 -0.33 16.54 -30.43
CA ALA A 148 -1.43 17.15 -29.67
C ALA A 148 -1.15 17.15 -28.17
N ALA A 149 -0.58 16.07 -27.62
CA ALA A 149 -0.18 15.98 -26.22
C ALA A 149 0.95 16.94 -25.87
N ALA A 150 1.98 17.05 -26.73
CA ALA A 150 3.06 18.02 -26.54
C ALA A 150 2.56 19.48 -26.59
N GLN A 151 1.64 19.76 -27.54
CA GLN A 151 1.00 21.08 -27.60
C GLN A 151 0.17 21.38 -26.34
N TYR A 152 -0.58 20.37 -25.86
CA TYR A 152 -1.33 20.47 -24.63
C TYR A 152 -0.45 20.83 -23.42
N LEU A 153 0.71 20.19 -23.24
CA LEU A 153 1.66 20.54 -22.19
C LEU A 153 2.19 21.95 -22.37
N THR A 154 2.51 22.36 -23.60
CA THR A 154 2.98 23.71 -23.92
C THR A 154 1.93 24.78 -23.57
N ASP A 155 0.68 24.56 -23.92
CA ASP A 155 -0.44 25.47 -23.65
C ASP A 155 -0.72 25.62 -22.15
N HIS A 156 -0.28 24.63 -21.34
CA HIS A 156 -0.37 24.64 -19.89
C HIS A 156 0.94 24.99 -19.17
N ASP A 157 1.91 25.53 -19.91
CA ASP A 157 3.24 25.97 -19.42
C ASP A 157 4.05 24.87 -18.71
N VAL A 158 3.85 23.59 -19.09
CA VAL A 158 4.58 22.42 -18.56
C VAL A 158 5.82 22.18 -19.42
N LYS A 159 7.01 22.27 -18.83
CA LYS A 159 8.31 22.22 -19.53
C LYS A 159 9.22 21.15 -18.94
N LEU A 160 10.08 20.57 -19.77
CA LEU A 160 11.12 19.63 -19.32
C LEU A 160 12.06 20.28 -18.29
N GLU A 161 12.38 21.58 -18.47
CA GLU A 161 13.25 22.33 -17.57
C GLU A 161 12.74 22.33 -16.13
N ASP A 162 11.41 22.38 -15.91
CA ASP A 162 10.80 22.33 -14.58
C ASP A 162 11.04 20.98 -13.91
N TYR A 163 10.99 19.88 -14.68
CA TYR A 163 11.31 18.55 -14.21
C TYR A 163 12.81 18.38 -13.90
N VAL A 164 13.69 19.02 -14.69
CA VAL A 164 15.13 19.03 -14.42
C VAL A 164 15.43 19.77 -13.11
N GLU A 165 14.81 20.93 -12.88
CA GLU A 165 14.96 21.66 -11.64
C GLU A 165 14.43 20.87 -10.45
N GLN A 166 13.26 20.25 -10.58
CA GLN A 166 12.68 19.39 -9.54
C GLN A 166 13.58 18.19 -9.23
N ALA A 167 14.05 17.47 -10.24
CA ALA A 167 14.94 16.33 -10.06
C ALA A 167 16.27 16.75 -9.40
N LYS A 168 16.82 17.93 -9.77
CA LYS A 168 18.00 18.50 -9.15
C LYS A 168 17.75 18.84 -7.67
N ASN A 169 16.65 19.51 -7.36
CA ASN A 169 16.29 19.85 -5.99
C ASN A 169 16.11 18.60 -5.11
N ASN A 170 15.47 17.56 -5.63
CA ASN A 170 15.31 16.29 -4.95
C ASN A 170 16.69 15.64 -4.66
N LYS A 171 17.60 15.64 -5.64
CA LYS A 171 18.95 15.13 -5.47
C LYS A 171 19.74 15.91 -4.43
N LEU A 172 19.67 17.23 -4.46
CA LEU A 172 20.34 18.09 -3.48
C LEU A 172 19.81 17.88 -2.06
N SER A 173 18.49 17.74 -1.91
CA SER A 173 17.85 17.44 -0.63
C SER A 173 18.28 16.07 -0.10
N GLN A 174 18.38 15.06 -0.97
CA GLN A 174 18.89 13.74 -0.58
C GLN A 174 20.37 13.82 -0.13
N MET A 175 21.21 14.53 -0.89
CA MET A 175 22.63 14.71 -0.53
C MET A 175 22.80 15.48 0.79
N LEU A 176 21.94 16.48 1.06
CA LEU A 176 21.92 17.16 2.35
C LEU A 176 21.53 16.21 3.48
N LYS A 177 20.48 15.40 3.28
CA LYS A 177 20.09 14.36 4.25
C LYS A 177 21.25 13.41 4.52
N ASP A 178 21.88 12.89 3.48
CA ASP A 178 23.04 12.00 3.60
C ASP A 178 24.18 12.64 4.37
N GLU A 179 24.46 13.92 4.17
CA GLU A 179 25.48 14.66 4.92
C GLU A 179 25.14 14.81 6.40
N ILE A 180 23.85 15.04 6.73
CA ILE A 180 23.37 15.16 8.12
C ILE A 180 23.52 13.82 8.85
N ILE A 181 23.19 12.71 8.18
CA ILE A 181 23.09 11.39 8.82
C ILE A 181 24.36 10.53 8.66
N LYS A 182 25.40 11.01 7.97
CA LYS A 182 26.59 10.22 7.60
C LYS A 182 27.30 9.57 8.78
N ASP A 183 27.27 10.21 9.94
CA ASP A 183 27.96 9.74 11.15
C ASP A 183 27.00 9.01 12.12
N VAL A 184 25.74 8.82 11.73
CA VAL A 184 24.77 8.08 12.54
C VAL A 184 25.06 6.60 12.47
N THR A 185 25.27 5.99 13.61
CA THR A 185 25.57 4.57 13.76
C THR A 185 24.70 3.93 14.82
N VAL A 186 24.60 2.62 14.78
CA VAL A 186 23.94 1.79 15.80
C VAL A 186 24.97 0.83 16.37
N SER A 187 25.12 0.78 17.68
CA SER A 187 26.02 -0.15 18.36
C SER A 187 25.36 -1.51 18.59
N ASP A 188 26.19 -2.52 18.85
CA ASP A 188 25.70 -3.85 19.23
C ASP A 188 24.90 -3.83 20.54
N GLU A 189 25.23 -2.94 21.47
CA GLU A 189 24.50 -2.75 22.73
C GLU A 189 23.10 -2.18 22.48
N GLU A 190 22.96 -1.24 21.54
CA GLU A 190 21.65 -0.70 21.15
C GLU A 190 20.79 -1.76 20.47
N VAL A 191 21.40 -2.58 19.59
CA VAL A 191 20.70 -3.71 18.96
C VAL A 191 20.23 -4.71 20.02
N GLN A 192 21.09 -5.06 21.00
CA GLN A 192 20.72 -5.97 22.08
C GLN A 192 19.57 -5.40 22.93
N ALA A 193 19.64 -4.12 23.30
CA ALA A 193 18.60 -3.49 24.11
C ALA A 193 17.24 -3.44 23.40
N GLU A 194 17.22 -3.13 22.09
CA GLU A 194 15.98 -3.14 21.32
C GLU A 194 15.48 -4.58 21.11
N TYR A 195 16.38 -5.55 20.89
CA TYR A 195 16.01 -6.96 20.82
C TYR A 195 15.31 -7.41 22.11
N ASP A 196 15.88 -7.14 23.27
CA ASP A 196 15.31 -7.52 24.57
C ASP A 196 13.92 -6.91 24.77
N LYS A 197 13.74 -5.66 24.37
CA LYS A 197 12.46 -4.95 24.39
C LYS A 197 11.44 -5.59 23.43
N LYS A 198 11.86 -5.94 22.22
CA LYS A 198 11.02 -6.62 21.23
C LYS A 198 10.61 -8.03 21.72
N VAL A 199 11.55 -8.77 22.30
CA VAL A 199 11.26 -10.09 22.90
C VAL A 199 10.18 -9.97 23.98
N GLU A 200 10.29 -9.01 24.90
CA GLU A 200 9.31 -8.85 25.96
C GLU A 200 7.94 -8.38 25.43
N SER A 201 7.95 -7.49 24.41
CA SER A 201 6.73 -7.07 23.73
C SER A 201 6.03 -8.24 23.03
N ASP A 202 6.76 -9.04 22.26
CA ASP A 202 6.20 -10.17 21.55
C ASP A 202 5.76 -11.29 22.49
N LYS A 203 6.50 -11.51 23.59
CA LYS A 203 6.08 -12.44 24.64
C LYS A 203 4.77 -12.01 25.27
N THR A 204 4.55 -10.72 25.51
CA THR A 204 3.29 -10.20 26.01
C THR A 204 2.16 -10.36 24.98
N THR A 205 2.45 -10.13 23.71
CA THR A 205 1.44 -10.15 22.63
C THR A 205 1.08 -11.56 22.22
N TYR A 206 2.07 -12.44 22.10
CA TYR A 206 1.92 -13.76 21.48
C TYR A 206 2.10 -14.93 22.45
N GLY A 207 2.62 -14.72 23.66
CA GLY A 207 3.06 -15.80 24.56
C GLY A 207 2.00 -16.86 24.83
N GLU A 208 0.72 -16.51 24.84
CA GLU A 208 -0.42 -17.42 24.99
C GLU A 208 -1.27 -17.55 23.71
N ASN A 209 -0.81 -17.01 22.59
CA ASN A 209 -1.57 -16.95 21.33
C ASN A 209 -0.74 -17.40 20.13
N ALA A 210 -0.59 -18.72 20.01
CA ALA A 210 0.17 -19.36 18.92
C ALA A 210 -0.39 -19.02 17.53
N ALA A 211 -1.71 -18.87 17.37
CA ALA A 211 -2.33 -18.55 16.11
C ALA A 211 -1.98 -17.13 15.64
N SER A 212 -2.04 -16.15 16.55
CA SER A 212 -1.63 -14.77 16.24
C SER A 212 -0.14 -14.66 15.94
N TYR A 213 0.70 -15.38 16.70
CA TYR A 213 2.13 -15.47 16.40
C TYR A 213 2.37 -16.04 15.00
N ALA A 214 1.75 -17.18 14.67
CA ALA A 214 1.94 -17.82 13.36
C ALA A 214 1.54 -16.89 12.21
N ALA A 215 0.45 -16.14 12.36
CA ALA A 215 0.04 -15.13 11.40
C ALA A 215 1.08 -14.00 11.26
N ALA A 216 1.61 -13.48 12.37
CA ALA A 216 2.64 -12.45 12.37
C ALA A 216 3.95 -12.94 11.77
N ALA A 217 4.41 -14.14 12.14
CA ALA A 217 5.67 -14.74 11.69
C ALA A 217 5.70 -15.05 10.18
N ASN A 218 4.54 -15.23 9.56
CA ASN A 218 4.45 -15.42 8.10
C ASN A 218 4.46 -14.09 7.32
N ASN A 219 4.25 -12.96 8.00
CA ASN A 219 4.15 -11.64 7.36
C ASN A 219 5.28 -10.67 7.74
N GLY A 220 6.11 -11.03 8.73
CA GLY A 220 7.18 -10.15 9.19
C GLY A 220 8.07 -10.78 10.24
N THR A 221 8.97 -9.96 10.78
CA THR A 221 9.92 -10.39 11.81
C THR A 221 9.24 -10.41 13.18
N VAL A 222 9.41 -11.50 13.89
CA VAL A 222 8.96 -11.71 15.27
C VAL A 222 10.15 -12.09 16.15
N TYR A 223 10.06 -11.81 17.46
CA TYR A 223 11.18 -11.95 18.39
C TYR A 223 10.95 -12.97 19.52
N TYR A 224 9.72 -13.43 19.70
CA TYR A 224 9.38 -14.47 20.67
C TYR A 224 8.33 -15.42 20.10
N ALA A 225 8.59 -16.71 20.15
CA ALA A 225 7.68 -17.77 19.73
C ALA A 225 6.99 -18.41 20.93
N PRO A 226 5.65 -18.55 20.94
CA PRO A 226 4.93 -19.36 21.93
C PRO A 226 5.04 -20.86 21.62
N ALA A 227 4.65 -21.69 22.58
CA ALA A 227 4.47 -23.12 22.37
C ALA A 227 3.36 -23.43 21.35
N GLY A 228 3.41 -24.60 20.71
CA GLY A 228 2.33 -25.10 19.86
C GLY A 228 2.39 -24.62 18.40
N VAL A 229 3.47 -23.99 17.98
CA VAL A 229 3.71 -23.59 16.60
C VAL A 229 4.56 -24.63 15.88
N ARG A 230 4.24 -24.88 14.62
CA ARG A 230 5.00 -25.75 13.70
C ARG A 230 5.45 -24.99 12.48
N ARG A 231 6.52 -25.47 11.85
CA ARG A 231 6.94 -25.06 10.52
C ARG A 231 6.56 -26.14 9.52
N VAL A 232 5.81 -25.75 8.49
CA VAL A 232 5.38 -26.67 7.44
C VAL A 232 5.72 -26.13 6.06
N LYS A 233 6.01 -27.02 5.13
CA LYS A 233 6.12 -26.70 3.71
C LYS A 233 4.94 -27.33 2.98
N GLN A 234 4.56 -26.79 1.80
CA GLN A 234 3.46 -27.35 1.03
C GLN A 234 3.77 -27.39 -0.47
N ILE A 235 3.15 -28.35 -1.14
CA ILE A 235 2.94 -28.36 -2.57
C ILE A 235 1.46 -28.11 -2.80
N LEU A 236 1.15 -26.97 -3.44
CA LEU A 236 -0.19 -26.59 -3.83
C LEU A 236 -0.42 -26.96 -5.28
N ILE A 237 -1.46 -27.73 -5.57
CA ILE A 237 -1.95 -27.99 -6.93
C ILE A 237 -3.27 -27.24 -7.08
N LYS A 238 -3.26 -26.14 -7.83
CA LYS A 238 -4.41 -25.26 -7.99
C LYS A 238 -5.45 -25.81 -8.97
N PHE A 239 -6.66 -25.34 -8.80
CA PHE A 239 -7.67 -25.46 -9.84
C PHE A 239 -7.20 -24.79 -11.12
N LYS A 240 -7.58 -25.34 -12.26
CA LYS A 240 -7.37 -24.67 -13.55
C LYS A 240 -8.14 -23.35 -13.56
N GLU A 241 -7.61 -22.36 -14.25
CA GLU A 241 -8.18 -21.00 -14.32
C GLU A 241 -9.66 -21.02 -14.76
N GLU A 242 -10.00 -21.85 -15.75
CA GLU A 242 -11.38 -22.04 -16.22
C GLU A 242 -12.33 -22.56 -15.14
N ASP A 243 -11.88 -23.55 -14.32
CA ASP A 243 -12.68 -24.09 -13.22
C ASP A 243 -12.79 -23.07 -12.08
N GLN A 244 -11.72 -22.35 -11.77
CA GLN A 244 -11.72 -21.27 -10.76
C GLN A 244 -12.68 -20.16 -11.14
N THR A 245 -12.70 -19.76 -12.40
CA THR A 245 -13.63 -18.74 -12.93
C THR A 245 -15.08 -19.22 -12.79
N ALA A 246 -15.38 -20.45 -13.22
CA ALA A 246 -16.73 -21.02 -13.12
C ALA A 246 -17.22 -21.08 -11.66
N ILE A 247 -16.37 -21.48 -10.73
CA ILE A 247 -16.70 -21.51 -9.28
C ILE A 247 -16.95 -20.07 -8.76
N THR A 248 -16.14 -19.11 -9.18
CA THR A 248 -16.28 -17.69 -8.78
C THR A 248 -17.61 -17.11 -9.28
N ASP A 249 -17.99 -17.40 -10.52
CA ASP A 249 -19.26 -16.97 -11.11
C ASP A 249 -20.46 -17.60 -10.36
N ALA A 250 -20.36 -18.88 -10.02
CA ALA A 250 -21.40 -19.54 -9.22
C ALA A 250 -21.51 -18.95 -7.79
N LYS A 251 -20.39 -18.64 -7.13
CA LYS A 251 -20.37 -17.95 -5.82
C LYS A 251 -20.97 -16.54 -5.91
N SER A 252 -20.83 -15.85 -7.04
CA SER A 252 -21.48 -14.55 -7.27
C SER A 252 -23.01 -14.67 -7.30
N LYS A 253 -23.55 -15.79 -7.81
CA LYS A 253 -24.99 -16.10 -7.75
C LYS A 253 -25.47 -16.30 -6.30
N VAL A 254 -24.66 -17.02 -5.47
CA VAL A 254 -24.93 -17.17 -4.03
C VAL A 254 -25.00 -15.83 -3.32
N THR A 255 -24.03 -14.92 -3.60
CA THR A 255 -24.02 -13.57 -3.03
C THR A 255 -25.26 -12.77 -3.45
N THR A 256 -25.66 -12.86 -4.72
CA THR A 256 -26.84 -12.19 -5.27
C THR A 256 -28.12 -12.71 -4.61
N ALA A 257 -28.25 -14.03 -4.46
CA ALA A 257 -29.41 -14.65 -3.81
C ALA A 257 -29.50 -14.21 -2.33
N ASN A 258 -28.40 -14.20 -1.60
CA ASN A 258 -28.36 -13.73 -0.20
C ASN A 258 -28.75 -12.24 -0.10
N SER A 259 -28.33 -11.38 -1.03
CA SER A 259 -28.73 -9.97 -1.06
C SER A 259 -30.23 -9.81 -1.26
N LYS A 260 -30.86 -10.64 -2.14
CA LYS A 260 -32.32 -10.66 -2.34
C LYS A 260 -33.06 -11.13 -1.09
N ILE A 261 -32.56 -12.16 -0.41
CA ILE A 261 -33.10 -12.65 0.86
C ILE A 261 -33.09 -11.55 1.90
N THR A 262 -31.94 -10.87 2.08
CA THR A 262 -31.81 -9.76 3.03
C THR A 262 -32.79 -8.63 2.72
N ALA A 263 -32.92 -8.24 1.44
CA ALA A 263 -33.84 -7.18 1.03
C ALA A 263 -35.32 -7.56 1.27
N ALA A 264 -35.70 -8.82 0.99
CA ALA A 264 -37.05 -9.30 1.26
C ALA A 264 -37.36 -9.35 2.76
N GLN A 265 -36.40 -9.83 3.58
CA GLN A 265 -36.53 -9.87 5.04
C GLN A 265 -36.66 -8.47 5.65
N GLN A 266 -35.89 -7.48 5.18
CA GLN A 266 -36.02 -6.09 5.64
C GLN A 266 -37.45 -5.54 5.46
N ILE A 267 -38.08 -5.82 4.30
CA ILE A 267 -39.46 -5.40 4.07
C ILE A 267 -40.42 -6.11 5.02
N LEU A 268 -40.19 -7.40 5.31
CA LEU A 268 -41.08 -8.17 6.20
C LEU A 268 -40.94 -7.74 7.68
N ASP A 269 -39.77 -7.22 8.07
CA ASP A 269 -39.47 -6.77 9.44
C ASP A 269 -39.92 -5.32 9.70
N GLU A 270 -40.32 -4.54 8.67
CA GLU A 270 -40.83 -3.19 8.87
C GLU A 270 -42.26 -3.22 9.49
N GLU A 271 -42.50 -2.39 10.54
CA GLU A 271 -43.73 -2.38 11.30
C GLU A 271 -44.94 -1.87 10.49
N GLU A 272 -44.70 -0.90 9.58
CA GLU A 272 -45.76 -0.25 8.80
C GLU A 272 -45.64 -0.52 7.27
N VAL A 273 -45.82 -1.77 6.86
CA VAL A 273 -45.78 -2.20 5.45
C VAL A 273 -47.20 -2.64 5.01
N ALA A 274 -47.59 -2.28 3.80
CA ALA A 274 -48.86 -2.72 3.21
C ALA A 274 -48.90 -4.25 3.04
N GLU A 275 -50.07 -4.87 3.25
CA GLU A 275 -50.24 -6.33 3.13
C GLU A 275 -49.86 -6.87 1.73
N GLU A 276 -50.04 -6.08 0.68
CA GLU A 276 -49.63 -6.41 -0.68
C GLU A 276 -48.11 -6.52 -0.80
N ASP A 277 -47.36 -5.57 -0.19
CA ASP A 277 -45.92 -5.54 -0.17
C ASP A 277 -45.34 -6.67 0.68
N LYS A 278 -45.97 -6.99 1.82
CA LYS A 278 -45.61 -8.17 2.61
C LYS A 278 -45.81 -9.48 1.85
N THR A 279 -46.94 -9.61 1.14
CA THR A 279 -47.20 -10.80 0.32
C THR A 279 -46.16 -10.95 -0.78
N LYS A 280 -45.79 -9.84 -1.42
CA LYS A 280 -44.75 -9.82 -2.44
C LYS A 280 -43.39 -10.15 -1.86
N ALA A 281 -43.02 -9.53 -0.73
CA ALA A 281 -41.75 -9.79 -0.06
C ALA A 281 -41.62 -11.26 0.37
N GLN A 282 -42.72 -11.90 0.82
CA GLN A 282 -42.72 -13.32 1.15
C GLN A 282 -42.46 -14.20 -0.09
N ALA A 283 -43.08 -13.88 -1.23
CA ALA A 283 -42.87 -14.60 -2.47
C ALA A 283 -41.44 -14.40 -3.01
N ASP A 284 -40.93 -13.17 -2.92
CA ASP A 284 -39.53 -12.83 -3.29
C ASP A 284 -38.51 -13.58 -2.39
N LEU A 285 -38.80 -13.72 -1.09
CA LEU A 285 -38.00 -14.47 -0.14
C LEU A 285 -37.94 -15.97 -0.51
N GLU A 286 -39.09 -16.57 -0.80
CA GLU A 286 -39.18 -17.99 -1.22
C GLU A 286 -38.42 -18.24 -2.54
N ALA A 287 -38.57 -17.33 -3.51
CA ALA A 287 -37.86 -17.39 -4.78
C ALA A 287 -36.35 -17.25 -4.60
N ALA A 288 -35.92 -16.29 -3.78
CA ALA A 288 -34.49 -16.07 -3.49
C ALA A 288 -33.86 -17.23 -2.72
N GLN A 289 -34.63 -17.90 -1.83
CA GLN A 289 -34.15 -19.11 -1.15
C GLN A 289 -33.95 -20.27 -2.14
N ALA A 290 -34.85 -20.47 -3.10
CA ALA A 290 -34.70 -21.46 -4.15
C ALA A 290 -33.51 -21.16 -5.08
N GLU A 291 -33.27 -19.87 -5.40
CA GLU A 291 -32.07 -19.43 -6.14
C GLU A 291 -30.79 -19.74 -5.34
N LEU A 292 -30.80 -19.49 -4.04
CA LEU A 292 -29.66 -19.79 -3.16
C LEU A 292 -29.34 -21.28 -3.13
N ASP A 293 -30.36 -22.13 -2.97
CA ASP A 293 -30.19 -23.58 -2.93
C ASP A 293 -29.64 -24.11 -4.28
N ALA A 294 -30.15 -23.61 -5.41
CA ALA A 294 -29.64 -23.96 -6.73
C ALA A 294 -28.19 -23.47 -6.96
N ALA A 295 -27.88 -22.25 -6.53
CA ALA A 295 -26.53 -21.70 -6.67
C ALA A 295 -25.51 -22.45 -5.79
N ASN A 296 -25.85 -22.81 -4.55
CA ASN A 296 -24.99 -23.63 -3.70
C ASN A 296 -24.72 -25.00 -4.32
N LYS A 297 -25.74 -25.66 -4.87
CA LYS A 297 -25.56 -26.92 -5.57
C LYS A 297 -24.64 -26.78 -6.78
N GLU A 298 -24.78 -25.72 -7.56
CA GLU A 298 -23.89 -25.42 -8.69
C GLU A 298 -22.43 -25.23 -8.23
N VAL A 299 -22.20 -24.52 -7.12
CA VAL A 299 -20.86 -24.36 -6.51
C VAL A 299 -20.26 -25.71 -6.13
N ASP A 300 -21.04 -26.58 -5.50
CA ASP A 300 -20.58 -27.91 -5.07
C ASP A 300 -20.22 -28.78 -6.29
N GLU A 301 -21.07 -28.84 -7.30
CA GLU A 301 -20.84 -29.63 -8.54
C GLU A 301 -19.60 -29.14 -9.31
N LEU A 302 -19.42 -27.80 -9.45
CA LEU A 302 -18.27 -27.22 -10.11
C LEU A 302 -16.99 -27.45 -9.29
N THR A 303 -17.06 -27.36 -7.97
CA THR A 303 -15.93 -27.61 -7.07
C THR A 303 -15.48 -29.07 -7.15
N ASP A 304 -16.42 -30.04 -7.12
CA ASP A 304 -16.08 -31.46 -7.27
C ASP A 304 -15.48 -31.78 -8.64
N LYS A 305 -15.98 -31.13 -9.70
CA LYS A 305 -15.39 -31.24 -11.05
C LYS A 305 -13.97 -30.66 -11.08
N ALA A 306 -13.75 -29.50 -10.46
CA ALA A 306 -12.44 -28.87 -10.40
C ALA A 306 -11.41 -29.76 -9.69
N TYR A 307 -11.81 -30.40 -8.58
CA TYR A 307 -10.97 -31.40 -7.90
C TYR A 307 -10.68 -32.59 -8.79
N ALA A 308 -11.66 -33.13 -9.49
CA ALA A 308 -11.46 -34.27 -10.41
C ALA A 308 -10.47 -33.92 -11.54
N ASN A 309 -10.44 -32.68 -11.99
CA ASN A 309 -9.54 -32.21 -13.05
C ASN A 309 -8.07 -32.09 -12.63
N ILE A 310 -7.78 -32.04 -11.32
CA ILE A 310 -6.41 -31.94 -10.77
C ILE A 310 -6.01 -33.15 -9.92
N ASP A 311 -6.89 -34.13 -9.79
CA ASP A 311 -6.71 -35.32 -8.92
C ASP A 311 -5.46 -36.12 -9.31
N GLU A 312 -5.29 -36.38 -10.63
CA GLU A 312 -4.14 -37.13 -11.17
C GLU A 312 -2.82 -36.40 -10.88
N ALA A 313 -2.80 -35.07 -10.98
CA ALA A 313 -1.59 -34.28 -10.71
C ALA A 313 -1.19 -34.33 -9.23
N ALA A 314 -2.17 -34.30 -8.31
CA ALA A 314 -1.92 -34.45 -6.87
C ALA A 314 -1.46 -35.90 -6.52
N ASP A 315 -2.05 -36.91 -7.13
CA ASP A 315 -1.65 -38.31 -6.96
C ASP A 315 -0.24 -38.59 -7.50
N ASP A 316 0.15 -37.97 -8.61
CA ASP A 316 1.52 -38.01 -9.16
C ASP A 316 2.56 -37.47 -8.17
N VAL A 317 2.28 -36.33 -7.53
CA VAL A 317 3.15 -35.78 -6.47
C VAL A 317 3.32 -36.76 -5.32
N LEU A 318 2.22 -37.32 -4.78
CA LEU A 318 2.27 -38.31 -3.68
C LEU A 318 3.02 -39.57 -4.07
N LYS A 319 2.81 -40.05 -5.30
CA LYS A 319 3.53 -41.22 -5.83
C LYS A 319 5.03 -40.97 -5.93
N GLN A 320 5.45 -39.82 -6.50
CA GLN A 320 6.88 -39.49 -6.59
C GLN A 320 7.52 -39.37 -5.21
N LEU A 321 6.83 -38.79 -4.23
CA LEU A 321 7.31 -38.74 -2.83
C LEU A 321 7.44 -40.12 -2.22
N ALA A 322 6.48 -41.03 -2.46
CA ALA A 322 6.53 -42.42 -2.00
C ALA A 322 7.67 -43.22 -2.68
N GLU A 323 8.06 -42.87 -3.90
CA GLU A 323 9.18 -43.45 -4.64
C GLU A 323 10.53 -42.84 -4.22
N GLY A 324 10.54 -41.85 -3.28
CA GLY A 324 11.73 -41.28 -2.69
C GLY A 324 12.25 -40.04 -3.38
N ALA A 325 11.39 -39.31 -4.14
CA ALA A 325 11.75 -38.02 -4.67
C ALA A 325 12.09 -37.01 -3.56
N ASP A 326 13.08 -36.17 -3.81
CA ASP A 326 13.43 -35.10 -2.87
C ASP A 326 12.33 -34.06 -2.78
N TRP A 327 11.91 -33.75 -1.54
CA TRP A 327 10.79 -32.85 -1.29
C TRP A 327 11.01 -31.44 -1.87
N ASP A 328 12.19 -30.84 -1.61
CA ASP A 328 12.42 -29.44 -1.99
C ASP A 328 12.54 -29.29 -3.51
N THR A 329 13.10 -30.29 -4.19
CA THR A 329 13.12 -30.38 -5.65
C THR A 329 11.72 -30.48 -6.22
N LEU A 330 10.91 -31.40 -5.69
CA LEU A 330 9.54 -31.63 -6.17
C LEU A 330 8.63 -30.43 -5.86
N MET A 331 8.81 -29.82 -4.69
CA MET A 331 8.11 -28.59 -4.32
C MET A 331 8.46 -27.45 -5.30
N ALA A 332 9.73 -27.25 -5.63
CA ALA A 332 10.16 -26.21 -6.56
C ALA A 332 9.60 -26.42 -7.98
N GLU A 333 9.38 -27.68 -8.41
CA GLU A 333 8.87 -28.03 -9.74
C GLU A 333 7.34 -27.98 -9.82
N LYS A 334 6.65 -28.36 -8.75
CA LYS A 334 5.21 -28.68 -8.79
C LYS A 334 4.34 -27.67 -8.07
N THR A 335 4.89 -26.90 -7.10
CA THR A 335 4.04 -26.01 -6.32
C THR A 335 3.55 -24.81 -7.11
N GLU A 336 2.27 -24.53 -7.01
CA GLU A 336 1.64 -23.31 -7.50
C GLU A 336 1.41 -22.28 -6.38
N ASP A 337 1.96 -22.54 -5.18
CA ASP A 337 1.97 -21.60 -4.08
C ASP A 337 3.10 -20.56 -4.27
N PRO A 338 2.76 -19.25 -4.41
CA PRO A 338 3.78 -18.21 -4.58
C PRO A 338 4.78 -18.13 -3.43
N GLY A 339 4.38 -18.48 -2.20
CA GLY A 339 5.25 -18.44 -1.02
C GLY A 339 6.21 -19.63 -0.90
N MET A 340 5.95 -20.72 -1.62
CA MET A 340 6.81 -21.91 -1.65
C MET A 340 7.69 -22.00 -2.91
N GLN A 341 7.67 -20.99 -3.76
CA GLN A 341 8.53 -20.90 -4.95
C GLN A 341 9.98 -20.62 -4.57
N SER A 342 10.90 -21.07 -5.42
CA SER A 342 12.33 -20.85 -5.25
C SER A 342 12.67 -19.35 -5.06
N GLY A 343 13.56 -19.06 -4.10
CA GLY A 343 13.97 -17.70 -3.76
C GLY A 343 13.07 -16.99 -2.74
N ARG A 344 12.03 -17.66 -2.22
CA ARG A 344 11.23 -17.14 -1.11
C ARG A 344 11.76 -17.67 0.22
N ASP A 345 11.79 -16.80 1.24
CA ASP A 345 12.24 -17.17 2.59
C ASP A 345 11.35 -18.27 3.18
N THR A 346 10.05 -18.23 2.93
CA THR A 346 9.09 -19.23 3.36
C THR A 346 9.28 -20.60 2.69
N ALA A 347 9.85 -20.65 1.49
CA ALA A 347 10.25 -21.92 0.86
C ALA A 347 11.45 -22.57 1.59
N VAL A 348 12.29 -21.76 2.23
CA VAL A 348 13.41 -22.22 3.04
C VAL A 348 12.98 -22.58 4.45
N THR A 349 12.28 -21.65 5.13
CA THR A 349 11.96 -21.74 6.56
C THR A 349 10.64 -22.47 6.88
N GLY A 350 9.78 -22.66 5.89
CA GLY A 350 8.41 -23.13 6.07
C GLY A 350 7.46 -22.09 6.63
N TYR A 351 6.17 -22.26 6.42
CA TYR A 351 5.13 -21.45 7.07
C TYR A 351 5.01 -21.80 8.54
N ALA A 352 4.86 -20.79 9.39
CA ALA A 352 4.45 -20.98 10.77
C ALA A 352 2.95 -21.30 10.81
N VAL A 353 2.57 -22.41 11.47
CA VAL A 353 1.18 -22.83 11.60
C VAL A 353 0.90 -23.21 13.04
N ALA A 354 -0.28 -22.85 13.53
CA ALA A 354 -0.76 -23.17 14.86
C ALA A 354 -2.26 -23.46 14.83
N GLU A 355 -2.75 -24.20 15.83
CA GLU A 355 -4.16 -24.48 15.99
C GLU A 355 -4.97 -23.18 16.17
N GLY A 356 -6.13 -23.09 15.53
CA GLY A 356 -7.01 -21.92 15.58
C GLY A 356 -6.59 -20.76 14.67
N MET A 357 -5.54 -20.91 13.87
CA MET A 357 -5.13 -19.90 12.89
C MET A 357 -6.20 -19.72 11.81
N THR A 358 -6.55 -18.46 11.51
CA THR A 358 -7.60 -18.09 10.53
C THR A 358 -7.06 -17.39 9.27
N SER A 359 -5.77 -17.05 9.24
CA SER A 359 -5.13 -16.44 8.07
C SER A 359 -4.80 -17.42 6.95
N PHE A 360 -4.88 -18.72 7.23
CA PHE A 360 -4.81 -19.80 6.25
C PHE A 360 -6.11 -20.57 6.17
N ASP A 361 -6.28 -21.33 5.10
CA ASP A 361 -7.39 -22.24 4.92
C ASP A 361 -7.49 -23.22 6.10
N SER A 362 -8.67 -23.38 6.68
CA SER A 362 -8.90 -24.23 7.84
C SER A 362 -8.57 -25.70 7.57
N ALA A 363 -8.78 -26.19 6.34
CA ALA A 363 -8.41 -27.54 5.94
C ALA A 363 -6.88 -27.72 5.92
N PHE A 364 -6.15 -26.71 5.41
CA PHE A 364 -4.69 -26.66 5.48
C PHE A 364 -4.19 -26.70 6.93
N VAL A 365 -4.71 -25.81 7.78
CA VAL A 365 -4.30 -25.76 9.20
C VAL A 365 -4.59 -27.09 9.91
N THR A 366 -5.77 -27.67 9.69
CA THR A 366 -6.17 -28.96 10.30
C THR A 366 -5.23 -30.08 9.86
N ALA A 367 -4.93 -30.17 8.56
CA ALA A 367 -4.02 -31.19 8.04
C ALA A 367 -2.58 -30.99 8.55
N ALA A 368 -2.08 -29.76 8.53
CA ALA A 368 -0.75 -29.41 9.06
C ALA A 368 -0.59 -29.78 10.54
N MET A 369 -1.57 -29.42 11.37
CA MET A 369 -1.56 -29.73 12.81
C MET A 369 -1.87 -31.22 13.10
N GLY A 370 -2.45 -31.92 12.16
CA GLY A 370 -2.73 -33.36 12.26
C GLY A 370 -1.50 -34.29 12.10
N LEU A 371 -0.43 -33.82 11.44
CA LEU A 371 0.82 -34.57 11.27
C LEU A 371 1.47 -34.89 12.61
N LYS A 372 2.16 -36.03 12.75
CA LYS A 372 2.63 -36.50 14.05
C LYS A 372 4.11 -36.29 14.31
N ALA A 373 4.94 -36.35 13.27
CA ALA A 373 6.39 -36.24 13.39
C ALA A 373 7.00 -35.37 12.27
N ILE A 374 8.13 -34.76 12.57
CA ILE A 374 8.91 -34.03 11.56
C ILE A 374 9.27 -35.01 10.43
N GLY A 375 9.00 -34.63 9.21
CA GLY A 375 9.17 -35.42 7.99
C GLY A 375 7.85 -36.06 7.50
N ASP A 376 6.81 -36.13 8.32
CA ASP A 376 5.51 -36.62 7.88
C ASP A 376 4.97 -35.73 6.73
N VAL A 377 4.33 -36.40 5.78
CA VAL A 377 3.63 -35.79 4.65
C VAL A 377 2.15 -36.12 4.75
N SER A 378 1.29 -35.12 4.51
CA SER A 378 -0.16 -35.34 4.49
C SER A 378 -0.57 -36.13 3.24
N GLU A 379 -1.76 -36.73 3.28
CA GLU A 379 -2.49 -37.04 2.06
C GLU A 379 -2.87 -35.76 1.33
N LYS A 380 -3.35 -35.86 0.07
CA LYS A 380 -3.91 -34.71 -0.65
C LYS A 380 -5.12 -34.18 0.12
N THR A 381 -4.99 -32.94 0.62
CA THR A 381 -6.03 -32.27 1.41
C THR A 381 -6.78 -31.28 0.54
N ARG A 382 -8.09 -31.42 0.43
CA ARG A 382 -8.95 -30.47 -0.29
C ARG A 382 -8.95 -29.13 0.44
N GLY A 383 -8.51 -28.09 -0.22
CA GLY A 383 -8.67 -26.71 0.25
C GLY A 383 -10.11 -26.21 0.08
N SER A 384 -10.49 -25.15 0.76
CA SER A 384 -11.86 -24.64 0.70
C SER A 384 -12.21 -23.96 -0.66
N SER A 385 -11.22 -23.60 -1.48
CA SER A 385 -11.51 -22.80 -2.69
C SER A 385 -10.47 -22.76 -3.80
N ASN A 386 -9.31 -23.44 -3.66
CA ASN A 386 -8.21 -23.21 -4.59
C ASN A 386 -7.45 -24.44 -5.09
N GLY A 387 -7.64 -25.62 -4.51
CA GLY A 387 -6.96 -26.84 -4.95
C GLY A 387 -6.60 -27.82 -3.84
N TYR A 388 -5.66 -28.71 -4.13
CA TYR A 388 -5.11 -29.66 -3.17
C TYR A 388 -3.86 -29.13 -2.49
N TYR A 389 -3.80 -29.29 -1.17
CA TYR A 389 -2.59 -29.13 -0.37
C TYR A 389 -1.94 -30.50 -0.10
N ILE A 390 -0.65 -30.61 -0.33
CA ILE A 390 0.19 -31.71 0.15
C ILE A 390 1.20 -31.07 1.08
N ILE A 391 1.15 -31.41 2.37
CA ILE A 391 1.82 -30.64 3.44
C ILE A 391 2.88 -31.53 4.09
N LYS A 392 4.09 -30.99 4.26
CA LYS A 392 5.16 -31.64 5.01
C LYS A 392 5.38 -30.94 6.35
N TYR A 393 5.41 -31.69 7.43
CA TYR A 393 5.90 -31.22 8.72
C TYR A 393 7.41 -31.03 8.63
N PHE A 394 7.81 -29.76 8.46
CA PHE A 394 9.20 -29.43 8.17
C PHE A 394 10.05 -29.37 9.42
N ALA A 395 9.60 -28.64 10.46
CA ALA A 395 10.32 -28.44 11.71
C ALA A 395 9.38 -28.01 12.85
N ASP A 396 9.82 -28.21 14.09
CA ASP A 396 9.23 -27.54 15.25
C ASP A 396 9.63 -26.07 15.27
N GLN A 397 8.77 -25.22 15.81
CA GLN A 397 9.13 -23.88 16.24
C GLN A 397 9.33 -23.93 17.77
N PRO A 398 10.59 -23.90 18.28
CA PRO A 398 10.81 -23.90 19.72
C PRO A 398 10.18 -22.68 20.39
N GLU A 399 9.58 -22.91 21.57
CA GLU A 399 9.13 -21.83 22.44
C GLU A 399 10.31 -21.03 22.96
N GLY A 400 10.18 -19.71 22.99
CA GLY A 400 11.18 -18.80 23.55
C GLY A 400 11.58 -17.67 22.61
N PRO A 401 12.60 -16.91 23.02
CA PRO A 401 13.16 -15.86 22.16
C PRO A 401 13.71 -16.44 20.85
N ILE A 402 13.40 -15.77 19.74
CA ILE A 402 14.01 -16.03 18.44
C ILE A 402 15.48 -15.63 18.52
N ALA A 403 16.40 -16.48 18.04
CA ALA A 403 17.83 -16.20 18.16
C ALA A 403 18.19 -14.83 17.58
N LEU A 404 18.90 -14.01 18.38
CA LEU A 404 19.33 -12.66 17.94
C LEU A 404 20.03 -12.69 16.58
N ASP A 405 20.92 -13.66 16.36
CA ASP A 405 21.69 -13.76 15.12
C ASP A 405 20.80 -13.86 13.87
N SER A 406 19.60 -14.44 13.99
CA SER A 406 18.66 -14.58 12.86
C SER A 406 17.88 -13.30 12.53
N VAL A 407 17.82 -12.35 13.45
CA VAL A 407 17.07 -11.09 13.32
C VAL A 407 17.95 -9.84 13.44
N LYS A 408 19.23 -10.01 13.77
CA LYS A 408 20.18 -8.94 14.08
C LYS A 408 20.32 -7.93 12.95
N GLU A 409 20.47 -8.39 11.71
CA GLU A 409 20.64 -7.52 10.55
C GLU A 409 19.41 -6.68 10.27
N THR A 410 18.22 -7.31 10.30
CA THR A 410 16.95 -6.61 10.14
C THR A 410 16.73 -5.58 11.24
N LEU A 411 17.01 -5.95 12.48
CA LEU A 411 16.86 -5.07 13.63
C LEU A 411 17.85 -3.90 13.59
N HIS A 412 19.13 -4.16 13.27
CA HIS A 412 20.15 -3.13 13.08
C HIS A 412 19.75 -2.13 12.00
N SER A 413 19.32 -2.62 10.83
CA SER A 413 18.89 -1.76 9.72
C SER A 413 17.67 -0.91 10.08
N SER A 414 16.69 -1.48 10.78
CA SER A 414 15.52 -0.76 11.27
C SER A 414 15.87 0.33 12.27
N LEU A 415 16.71 0.02 13.26
CA LEU A 415 17.21 0.98 14.25
C LEU A 415 18.02 2.09 13.59
N LEU A 416 18.90 1.75 12.66
CA LEU A 416 19.72 2.72 11.94
C LEU A 416 18.84 3.69 11.16
N SER A 417 17.85 3.16 10.41
CA SER A 417 16.91 3.99 9.67
C SER A 417 16.10 4.92 10.58
N THR A 418 15.65 4.41 11.73
CA THR A 418 14.94 5.22 12.74
C THR A 418 15.83 6.34 13.27
N LYS A 419 17.05 6.02 13.73
CA LYS A 419 18.00 7.03 14.24
C LYS A 419 18.38 8.06 13.19
N GLN A 420 18.56 7.64 11.93
CA GLN A 420 18.85 8.54 10.83
C GLN A 420 17.69 9.50 10.57
N ASN A 421 16.46 9.00 10.55
CA ASN A 421 15.27 9.85 10.35
C ASN A 421 15.08 10.80 11.53
N ASP A 422 15.22 10.34 12.76
CA ASP A 422 15.10 11.18 13.97
C ASP A 422 16.18 12.27 13.99
N THR A 423 17.43 11.92 13.63
CA THR A 423 18.55 12.87 13.54
C THR A 423 18.28 13.91 12.47
N TYR A 424 17.83 13.49 11.28
CA TYR A 424 17.48 14.40 10.21
C TYR A 424 16.36 15.36 10.62
N ASN A 425 15.24 14.83 11.11
CA ASN A 425 14.07 15.63 11.49
C ASN A 425 14.44 16.63 12.61
N THR A 426 15.11 16.15 13.67
CA THR A 426 15.55 17.03 14.77
C THR A 426 16.47 18.15 14.28
N THR A 427 17.43 17.82 13.40
CA THR A 427 18.36 18.79 12.85
C THR A 427 17.64 19.85 11.99
N VAL A 428 16.70 19.41 11.17
CA VAL A 428 15.89 20.32 10.33
C VAL A 428 15.00 21.22 11.19
N ASP A 429 14.32 20.64 12.19
CA ASP A 429 13.48 21.39 13.13
C ASP A 429 14.30 22.47 13.87
N GLU A 430 15.48 22.12 14.37
CA GLU A 430 16.40 23.08 15.02
C GLU A 430 16.83 24.20 14.07
N TRP A 431 17.09 23.90 12.81
CA TRP A 431 17.45 24.91 11.81
C TRP A 431 16.27 25.82 11.48
N VAL A 432 15.06 25.29 11.35
CA VAL A 432 13.84 26.07 11.07
C VAL A 432 13.52 26.98 12.25
N GLU A 433 13.65 26.49 13.49
CA GLU A 433 13.45 27.29 14.69
C GLU A 433 14.50 28.41 14.79
N ALA A 434 15.78 28.10 14.59
CA ALA A 434 16.88 29.05 14.61
C ALA A 434 16.76 30.14 13.53
N ALA A 435 16.21 29.80 12.36
CA ALA A 435 15.99 30.73 11.26
C ALA A 435 14.99 31.86 11.62
N ASN A 436 14.07 31.60 12.56
CA ASN A 436 13.10 32.59 13.07
C ASN A 436 12.39 33.39 11.95
N ILE A 437 11.93 32.67 10.92
CA ILE A 437 11.33 33.28 9.71
C ILE A 437 10.02 33.99 10.09
N LYS A 438 9.91 35.25 9.70
CA LYS A 438 8.69 36.05 9.89
C LYS A 438 7.69 35.74 8.78
N VAL A 439 6.43 35.59 9.16
CA VAL A 439 5.33 35.26 8.24
C VAL A 439 4.23 36.29 8.35
N ASP A 440 3.77 36.82 7.23
CA ASP A 440 2.59 37.70 7.15
C ASP A 440 1.30 36.85 6.95
N MET A 441 0.87 36.16 8.02
CA MET A 441 -0.39 35.40 8.00
C MET A 441 -1.63 36.29 7.74
N GLY A 442 -1.55 37.60 8.03
CA GLY A 442 -2.63 38.56 7.73
C GLY A 442 -2.87 38.68 6.23
N ALA A 443 -1.80 38.62 5.44
CA ALA A 443 -1.89 38.70 3.99
C ALA A 443 -2.59 37.51 3.34
N LEU A 444 -2.57 36.34 3.96
CA LEU A 444 -3.27 35.14 3.46
C LEU A 444 -4.77 35.17 3.71
N LYS A 445 -5.22 35.90 4.75
CA LYS A 445 -6.63 36.00 5.16
C LYS A 445 -7.43 37.06 4.43
N ASP A 446 -6.74 38.00 3.77
CA ASP A 446 -7.32 39.11 3.01
C ASP A 446 -7.60 38.75 1.54
#